data_33c903562c9eb2ebd0170675841c9542
#
_entry.id   33c903562c9eb2ebd0170675841c9542
#
_cell.length_a   1.000
_cell.length_b   1.000
_cell.length_c   1.000
_cell.angle_alpha   90.00
_cell.angle_beta   90.00
_cell.angle_gamma   90.00
#
_symmetry.space_group_name_H-M   'P 1'
#
loop_
_entity.id
_entity.type
_entity.pdbx_description
1 polymer ?
#
loop_
_entity_poly.entity_id
_entity_poly.type
_entity_poly.pdbx_seq_one_letter_code
_entity_poly.pdbx_strand_id
1 'polypeptide(L)'
;MKVTNVSNTTIYLRDLRFVAQAQSEGRRGEDRYVQPGASVYLPNTSQVIRSAIDGDLRAWRDAGVVELEDTDALAANGNPGDSVTLTHPFGYPPGVVVLKQVGATWVDATGTFDLAHNVVPGSSPQVFQSVTITNTTPGALTFLVRFLN
;
A
#
# COMPACT_ATOMS: atom_id res chain seq x y z
N MET A 1 -4.10 2.75 4.88
CA MET A 1 -3.40 3.72 5.77
C MET A 1 -2.10 4.13 5.12
N LYS A 2 -1.86 5.41 4.97
CA LYS A 2 -0.60 5.96 4.46
C LYS A 2 0.34 6.22 5.63
N VAL A 3 1.56 5.72 5.52
CA VAL A 3 2.64 5.92 6.49
C VAL A 3 3.74 6.70 5.81
N THR A 4 4.02 7.90 6.30
CA THR A 4 5.08 8.77 5.75
C THR A 4 6.23 8.84 6.75
N ASN A 5 7.44 8.55 6.29
CA ASN A 5 8.64 8.72 7.10
C ASN A 5 8.98 10.21 7.19
N VAL A 6 8.77 10.81 8.34
CA VAL A 6 9.09 12.22 8.61
C VAL A 6 10.39 12.40 9.39
N SER A 7 11.08 11.30 9.68
CA SER A 7 12.41 11.33 10.31
C SER A 7 13.50 11.62 9.26
N ASN A 8 14.70 11.84 9.74
CA ASN A 8 15.89 12.01 8.89
C ASN A 8 16.65 10.69 8.64
N THR A 9 16.10 9.55 9.06
CA THR A 9 16.71 8.24 8.90
C THR A 9 15.79 7.30 8.16
N THR A 10 16.35 6.31 7.47
CA THR A 10 15.58 5.24 6.83
C THR A 10 14.92 4.38 7.90
N ILE A 11 13.64 4.05 7.71
CA ILE A 11 12.90 3.10 8.55
C ILE A 11 12.67 1.80 7.80
N TYR A 12 12.62 0.69 8.54
CA TYR A 12 12.42 -0.65 7.98
C TYR A 12 11.07 -1.19 8.43
N LEU A 13 10.22 -1.56 7.46
CA LEU A 13 8.89 -2.10 7.74
C LEU A 13 8.93 -3.45 8.45
N ARG A 14 10.02 -4.22 8.28
CA ARG A 14 10.23 -5.47 9.02
C ARG A 14 10.28 -5.29 10.55
N ASP A 15 10.55 -4.08 11.02
CA ASP A 15 10.56 -3.77 12.45
C ASP A 15 9.13 -3.69 13.03
N LEU A 16 8.11 -3.64 12.19
CA LEU A 16 6.72 -3.76 12.60
C LEU A 16 6.38 -5.23 12.88
N ARG A 17 5.84 -5.53 14.05
CA ARG A 17 5.57 -6.91 14.50
C ARG A 17 4.71 -7.70 13.53
N PHE A 18 3.67 -7.07 12.97
CA PHE A 18 2.78 -7.76 12.04
C PHE A 18 3.48 -8.09 10.71
N VAL A 19 4.45 -7.30 10.27
CA VAL A 19 5.28 -7.61 9.09
C VAL A 19 6.26 -8.74 9.42
N ALA A 20 6.92 -8.69 10.56
CA ALA A 20 7.82 -9.73 11.02
C ALA A 20 7.10 -11.08 11.20
N GLN A 21 5.87 -11.07 11.72
CA GLN A 21 5.06 -12.27 11.86
C GLN A 21 4.71 -12.87 10.49
N ALA A 22 4.28 -12.04 9.53
CA ALA A 22 4.00 -12.50 8.18
C ALA A 22 5.23 -13.12 7.50
N GLN A 23 6.43 -12.59 7.77
CA GLN A 23 7.68 -13.17 7.28
C GLN A 23 7.98 -14.54 7.91
N SER A 24 7.73 -14.70 9.21
CA SER A 24 7.97 -15.98 9.91
C SER A 24 7.04 -17.09 9.45
N GLU A 25 5.85 -16.75 8.95
CA GLU A 25 4.88 -17.67 8.37
C GLU A 25 5.16 -18.01 6.89
N GLY A 26 6.33 -17.61 6.36
CA GLY A 26 6.71 -17.82 4.97
C GLY A 26 6.06 -16.85 3.98
N ARG A 27 5.30 -15.89 4.47
CA ARG A 27 4.74 -14.76 3.71
C ARG A 27 5.78 -13.65 3.69
N ARG A 28 6.88 -13.84 3.00
CA ARG A 28 7.95 -12.85 2.94
C ARG A 28 7.46 -11.57 2.27
N GLY A 29 6.98 -10.63 3.07
CA GLY A 29 7.07 -9.23 2.72
C GLY A 29 8.55 -8.88 2.61
N GLU A 30 8.95 -8.15 1.59
CA GLU A 30 10.33 -7.72 1.42
C GLU A 30 10.85 -6.97 2.66
N ASP A 31 12.16 -6.98 2.83
CA ASP A 31 12.91 -6.03 3.66
C ASP A 31 12.73 -4.61 3.11
N ARG A 32 11.52 -4.09 3.19
CA ARG A 32 11.24 -2.75 2.70
C ARG A 32 11.67 -1.72 3.71
N TYR A 33 12.35 -0.76 3.17
CA TYR A 33 12.70 0.45 3.86
C TYR A 33 11.91 1.63 3.25
N VAL A 34 11.63 2.61 4.08
CA VAL A 34 11.00 3.87 3.69
C VAL A 34 11.99 4.98 3.94
N GLN A 35 12.46 5.60 2.87
CA GLN A 35 13.41 6.71 2.94
C GLN A 35 12.79 7.93 3.63
N PRO A 36 13.60 8.83 4.19
CA PRO A 36 13.11 10.11 4.68
C PRO A 36 12.26 10.84 3.64
N GLY A 37 11.07 11.28 4.04
CA GLY A 37 10.10 11.96 3.17
C GLY A 37 9.27 11.04 2.28
N ALA A 38 9.59 9.76 2.17
CA ALA A 38 8.82 8.80 1.39
C ALA A 38 7.61 8.26 2.16
N SER A 39 6.63 7.76 1.43
CA SER A 39 5.43 7.17 1.98
C SER A 39 5.23 5.75 1.47
N VAL A 40 4.55 4.93 2.29
CA VAL A 40 4.06 3.60 1.93
C VAL A 40 2.60 3.49 2.33
N TYR A 41 1.84 2.74 1.55
CA TYR A 41 0.45 2.44 1.85
C TYR A 41 0.35 1.04 2.43
N LEU A 42 -0.22 0.93 3.63
CA LEU A 42 -0.52 -0.33 4.28
C LEU A 42 -2.02 -0.63 4.12
N PRO A 43 -2.41 -1.89 3.86
CA PRO A 43 -3.83 -2.23 3.82
C PRO A 43 -4.48 -2.00 5.18
N ASN A 44 -5.76 -1.64 5.16
CA ASN A 44 -6.57 -1.45 6.36
C ASN A 44 -7.01 -2.79 6.96
N THR A 45 -6.03 -3.60 7.33
CA THR A 45 -6.28 -4.83 8.10
C THR A 45 -6.50 -4.49 9.57
N SER A 46 -7.15 -5.39 10.30
CA SER A 46 -7.30 -5.24 11.73
C SER A 46 -5.96 -5.12 12.47
N GLN A 47 -4.92 -5.78 11.95
CA GLN A 47 -3.57 -5.71 12.51
C GLN A 47 -2.94 -4.34 12.31
N VAL A 48 -3.05 -3.76 11.11
CA VAL A 48 -2.53 -2.42 10.80
C VAL A 48 -3.27 -1.36 11.63
N ILE A 49 -4.59 -1.44 11.67
CA ILE A 49 -5.42 -0.50 12.45
C ILE A 49 -5.07 -0.59 13.94
N ARG A 50 -4.96 -1.79 14.48
CA ARG A 50 -4.58 -1.99 15.87
C ARG A 50 -3.18 -1.46 16.17
N SER A 51 -2.22 -1.67 15.28
CA SER A 51 -0.86 -1.15 15.41
C SER A 51 -0.82 0.38 15.42
N ALA A 52 -1.70 1.03 14.67
CA ALA A 52 -1.82 2.48 14.63
C ALA A 52 -2.52 3.06 15.88
N ILE A 53 -3.41 2.28 16.52
CA ILE A 53 -4.13 2.70 17.73
C ILE A 53 -3.30 2.44 18.99
N ASP A 54 -2.67 1.28 19.11
CA ASP A 54 -2.01 0.83 20.32
C ASP A 54 -0.83 -0.13 20.07
N GLY A 55 -0.02 0.14 19.06
CA GLY A 55 1.11 -0.71 18.69
C GLY A 55 2.28 0.05 18.10
N ASP A 56 3.06 -0.63 17.28
CA ASP A 56 4.33 -0.13 16.76
C ASP A 56 4.17 1.12 15.89
N LEU A 57 3.13 1.21 15.08
CA LEU A 57 2.87 2.40 14.26
C LEU A 57 2.54 3.61 15.12
N ARG A 58 1.77 3.41 16.20
CA ARG A 58 1.53 4.47 17.18
C ARG A 58 2.81 4.92 17.85
N ALA A 59 3.64 3.98 18.28
CA ALA A 59 4.92 4.30 18.92
C ALA A 59 5.83 5.10 17.97
N TRP A 60 5.90 4.75 16.71
CA TRP A 60 6.66 5.50 15.71
C TRP A 60 6.09 6.92 15.49
N ARG A 61 4.77 7.04 15.43
CA ARG A 61 4.11 8.36 15.31
C ARG A 61 4.41 9.23 16.53
N ASP A 62 4.26 8.70 17.74
CA ASP A 62 4.47 9.43 18.99
C ASP A 62 5.95 9.81 19.17
N ALA A 63 6.88 9.05 18.61
CA ALA A 63 8.30 9.35 18.56
C ALA A 63 8.70 10.34 17.43
N GLY A 64 7.77 10.79 16.62
CA GLY A 64 8.04 11.70 15.50
C GLY A 64 8.79 11.05 14.32
N VAL A 65 8.71 9.72 14.19
CA VAL A 65 9.35 8.96 13.12
C VAL A 65 8.46 8.92 11.89
N VAL A 66 7.15 8.77 12.07
CA VAL A 66 6.19 8.71 10.97
C VAL A 66 4.98 9.60 11.21
N GLU A 67 4.37 10.04 10.12
CA GLU A 67 3.00 10.52 10.09
C GLU A 67 2.08 9.41 9.58
N LEU A 68 0.92 9.27 10.22
CA LEU A 68 -0.13 8.34 9.83
C LEU A 68 -1.33 9.12 9.31
N GLU A 69 -1.73 8.83 8.08
CA GLU A 69 -2.98 9.34 7.53
C GLU A 69 -3.96 8.17 7.42
N ASP A 70 -5.18 8.36 7.96
CA ASP A 70 -6.26 7.37 7.83
C ASP A 70 -6.82 7.43 6.40
N THR A 71 -5.94 7.18 5.46
CA THR A 71 -6.30 6.98 4.07
C THR A 71 -5.83 5.60 3.65
N ASP A 72 -6.76 4.78 3.23
CA ASP A 72 -6.52 3.45 2.67
C ASP A 72 -6.45 3.50 1.15
N ALA A 73 -6.26 4.70 0.59
CA ALA A 73 -6.29 4.89 -0.84
C ALA A 73 -5.24 5.90 -1.32
N LEU A 74 -4.68 5.64 -2.46
CA LEU A 74 -3.81 6.56 -3.19
C LEU A 74 -4.62 7.28 -4.26
N ALA A 75 -4.69 8.61 -4.18
CA ALA A 75 -5.26 9.42 -5.24
C ALA A 75 -4.30 9.50 -6.43
N ALA A 76 -4.80 9.23 -7.61
CA ALA A 76 -4.04 9.34 -8.85
C ALA A 76 -4.95 9.84 -9.99
N ASN A 77 -4.34 10.51 -10.96
CA ASN A 77 -4.99 10.89 -12.21
C ASN A 77 -4.35 10.09 -13.33
N GLY A 78 -5.14 9.40 -14.12
CA GLY A 78 -4.65 8.58 -15.22
C GLY A 78 -5.42 8.79 -16.51
N ASN A 79 -4.69 8.94 -17.61
CA ASN A 79 -5.24 8.85 -18.95
C ASN A 79 -5.42 7.37 -19.35
N PRO A 80 -6.18 7.08 -20.42
CA PRO A 80 -6.26 5.73 -20.96
C PRO A 80 -4.88 5.17 -21.26
N GLY A 81 -4.60 3.95 -20.76
CA GLY A 81 -3.30 3.30 -20.92
C GLY A 81 -2.22 3.71 -19.90
N ASP A 82 -2.43 4.75 -19.11
CA ASP A 82 -1.51 5.13 -18.05
C ASP A 82 -1.58 4.12 -16.90
N SER A 83 -0.43 3.86 -16.30
CA SER A 83 -0.30 2.93 -15.19
C SER A 83 0.30 3.61 -13.97
N VAL A 84 -0.13 3.17 -12.79
CA VAL A 84 0.52 3.47 -11.52
C VAL A 84 0.91 2.17 -10.83
N THR A 85 2.13 2.12 -10.31
CA THR A 85 2.60 0.97 -9.54
C THR A 85 2.68 1.33 -8.06
N LEU A 86 1.93 0.60 -7.26
CA LEU A 86 1.84 0.76 -5.82
C LEU A 86 2.56 -0.40 -5.14
N THR A 87 3.48 -0.06 -4.28
CA THR A 87 4.23 -1.05 -3.50
C THR A 87 3.53 -1.37 -2.19
N HIS A 88 3.65 -2.63 -1.74
CA HIS A 88 3.09 -3.10 -0.48
C HIS A 88 4.03 -4.12 0.21
N PRO A 89 4.01 -4.22 1.55
CA PRO A 89 4.97 -5.05 2.30
C PRO A 89 4.53 -6.50 2.53
N PHE A 90 3.46 -6.98 1.88
CA PHE A 90 2.77 -8.21 2.32
C PHE A 90 3.37 -9.52 1.79
N GLY A 91 4.16 -9.52 0.75
CA GLY A 91 4.68 -10.74 0.15
C GLY A 91 3.64 -11.60 -0.57
N TYR A 92 2.37 -11.32 -0.43
CA TYR A 92 1.25 -11.96 -1.13
C TYR A 92 0.41 -10.90 -1.88
N PRO A 93 -0.36 -11.28 -2.91
CA PRO A 93 -1.20 -10.32 -3.62
C PRO A 93 -2.38 -9.89 -2.72
N PRO A 94 -2.44 -8.61 -2.30
CA PRO A 94 -3.58 -8.12 -1.55
C PRO A 94 -4.80 -7.99 -2.47
N GLY A 95 -6.00 -7.97 -1.88
CA GLY A 95 -7.18 -7.51 -2.59
C GLY A 95 -7.02 -6.01 -2.94
N VAL A 96 -7.53 -5.63 -4.09
CA VAL A 96 -7.46 -4.24 -4.57
C VAL A 96 -8.84 -3.78 -5.00
N VAL A 97 -9.28 -2.64 -4.49
CA VAL A 97 -10.46 -1.92 -4.96
C VAL A 97 -10.01 -0.60 -5.53
N VAL A 98 -10.47 -0.29 -6.72
CA VAL A 98 -10.24 1.00 -7.38
C VAL A 98 -11.55 1.78 -7.39
N LEU A 99 -11.52 2.97 -6.84
CA LEU A 99 -12.66 3.88 -6.79
C LEU A 99 -12.41 5.05 -7.74
N LYS A 100 -13.37 5.36 -8.59
CA LYS A 100 -13.33 6.55 -9.45
C LYS A 100 -14.16 7.68 -8.85
N GLN A 101 -13.73 8.90 -9.09
CA GLN A 101 -14.48 10.08 -8.69
C GLN A 101 -15.60 10.36 -9.70
N VAL A 102 -16.82 10.49 -9.19
CA VAL A 102 -18.01 10.92 -9.94
C VAL A 102 -18.66 12.06 -9.18
N GLY A 103 -18.45 13.30 -9.65
CA GLY A 103 -18.84 14.48 -8.89
C GLY A 103 -18.11 14.56 -7.54
N ALA A 104 -18.85 14.60 -6.45
CA ALA A 104 -18.31 14.61 -5.08
C ALA A 104 -18.23 13.21 -4.44
N THR A 105 -18.54 12.14 -5.17
CA THR A 105 -18.60 10.77 -4.64
C THR A 105 -17.55 9.87 -5.26
N TRP A 106 -17.22 8.80 -4.54
CA TRP A 106 -16.34 7.74 -4.99
C TRP A 106 -17.15 6.49 -5.27
N VAL A 107 -16.98 5.92 -6.45
CA VAL A 107 -17.73 4.76 -6.94
C VAL A 107 -16.76 3.66 -7.32
N ASP A 108 -17.11 2.40 -6.99
CA ASP A 108 -16.31 1.24 -7.38
C ASP A 108 -16.20 1.16 -8.90
N ALA A 109 -14.97 1.12 -9.37
CA ALA A 109 -14.62 1.01 -10.77
C ALA A 109 -13.55 -0.07 -11.01
N THR A 110 -13.33 -0.97 -10.06
CA THR A 110 -12.28 -1.99 -10.12
C THR A 110 -12.30 -2.78 -11.42
N GLY A 111 -13.48 -3.15 -11.90
CA GLY A 111 -13.65 -3.90 -13.16
C GLY A 111 -13.28 -3.14 -14.44
N THR A 112 -13.00 -1.83 -14.35
CA THR A 112 -12.58 -0.99 -15.49
C THR A 112 -11.07 -0.69 -15.46
N PHE A 113 -10.33 -1.33 -14.60
CA PHE A 113 -8.88 -1.22 -14.50
C PHE A 113 -8.24 -2.60 -14.64
N ASP A 114 -7.10 -2.66 -15.32
CA ASP A 114 -6.24 -3.84 -15.31
C ASP A 114 -5.36 -3.80 -14.07
N LEU A 115 -5.34 -4.91 -13.35
CA LEU A 115 -4.56 -5.10 -12.12
C LEU A 115 -3.53 -6.20 -12.34
N ALA A 116 -2.26 -5.86 -12.18
CA ALA A 116 -1.16 -6.83 -12.27
C ALA A 116 -0.37 -6.85 -10.96
N HIS A 117 -0.39 -7.97 -10.27
CA HIS A 117 0.45 -8.19 -9.09
C HIS A 117 1.87 -8.57 -9.53
N ASN A 118 2.85 -7.80 -9.08
CA ASN A 118 4.24 -7.97 -9.48
C ASN A 118 5.00 -8.79 -8.45
N VAL A 119 5.75 -9.76 -8.93
CA VAL A 119 6.57 -10.68 -8.14
C VAL A 119 8.00 -10.18 -8.08
N VAL A 120 8.64 -10.37 -6.94
CA VAL A 120 10.09 -10.17 -6.81
C VAL A 120 10.80 -11.16 -7.73
N PRO A 121 11.62 -10.71 -8.70
CA PRO A 121 12.32 -11.62 -9.59
C PRO A 121 13.16 -12.64 -8.85
N GLY A 122 13.05 -13.90 -9.23
CA GLY A 122 13.84 -14.99 -8.63
C GLY A 122 13.40 -15.44 -7.25
N SER A 123 12.29 -14.90 -6.69
CA SER A 123 11.78 -15.36 -5.40
C SER A 123 11.18 -16.77 -5.49
N SER A 124 11.51 -17.64 -4.54
CA SER A 124 10.94 -18.97 -4.40
C SER A 124 10.76 -19.29 -2.91
N PRO A 125 9.50 -19.42 -2.40
CA PRO A 125 8.23 -19.20 -3.10
C PRO A 125 8.07 -17.77 -3.63
N GLN A 126 7.10 -17.56 -4.53
CA GLN A 126 6.85 -16.24 -5.10
C GLN A 126 6.49 -15.21 -4.03
N VAL A 127 7.17 -14.07 -4.06
CA VAL A 127 6.93 -12.93 -3.18
C VAL A 127 6.38 -11.77 -4.00
N PHE A 128 5.18 -11.32 -3.66
CA PHE A 128 4.54 -10.19 -4.29
C PHE A 128 4.88 -8.89 -3.55
N GLN A 129 5.28 -7.86 -4.29
CA GLN A 129 5.78 -6.61 -3.72
C GLN A 129 5.01 -5.37 -4.15
N SER A 130 4.28 -5.47 -5.24
CA SER A 130 3.55 -4.33 -5.78
C SER A 130 2.40 -4.77 -6.66
N VAL A 131 1.51 -3.82 -6.94
CA VAL A 131 0.45 -3.96 -7.94
C VAL A 131 0.56 -2.81 -8.93
N THR A 132 0.48 -3.13 -10.19
CA THR A 132 0.36 -2.14 -11.28
C THR A 132 -1.11 -2.04 -11.68
N ILE A 133 -1.62 -0.83 -11.68
CA ILE A 133 -3.01 -0.51 -11.98
C ILE A 133 -3.01 0.33 -13.25
N THR A 134 -3.68 -0.16 -14.29
CA THR A 134 -3.74 0.48 -15.60
C THR A 134 -5.16 0.94 -15.90
N ASN A 135 -5.33 2.20 -16.27
CA ASN A 135 -6.61 2.74 -16.69
C ASN A 135 -6.94 2.22 -18.12
N THR A 136 -7.98 1.41 -18.21
CA THR A 136 -8.47 0.88 -19.51
C THR A 136 -9.70 1.61 -20.03
N THR A 137 -10.17 2.63 -19.32
CA THR A 137 -11.32 3.43 -19.75
C THR A 137 -10.95 4.39 -20.89
N PRO A 138 -11.91 4.83 -21.72
CA PRO A 138 -11.63 5.72 -22.85
C PRO A 138 -11.36 7.18 -22.45
N GLY A 139 -11.40 7.54 -21.18
CA GLY A 139 -11.21 8.91 -20.70
C GLY A 139 -10.27 8.98 -19.50
N ALA A 140 -9.73 10.17 -19.24
CA ALA A 140 -8.95 10.43 -18.04
C ALA A 140 -9.83 10.34 -16.79
N LEU A 141 -9.33 9.67 -15.74
CA LEU A 141 -10.02 9.48 -14.48
C LEU A 141 -9.15 9.91 -13.30
N THR A 142 -9.80 10.52 -12.31
CA THR A 142 -9.26 10.60 -10.96
C THR A 142 -9.72 9.36 -10.20
N PHE A 143 -8.78 8.63 -9.61
CA PHE A 143 -9.09 7.39 -8.91
C PHE A 143 -8.33 7.24 -7.60
N LEU A 144 -8.91 6.48 -6.70
CA LEU A 144 -8.31 6.06 -5.44
C LEU A 144 -8.11 4.55 -5.46
N VAL A 145 -7.04 4.10 -4.86
CA VAL A 145 -6.75 2.68 -4.70
C VAL A 145 -6.79 2.30 -3.23
N ARG A 146 -7.59 1.30 -2.93
CA ARG A 146 -7.73 0.72 -1.59
C ARG A 146 -7.20 -0.70 -1.60
N PHE A 147 -6.26 -0.98 -0.71
CA PHE A 147 -5.84 -2.35 -0.47
C PHE A 147 -6.74 -3.01 0.56
N LEU A 148 -7.14 -4.24 0.26
CA LEU A 148 -7.92 -5.10 1.15
C LEU A 148 -7.08 -6.31 1.56
N ASN A 149 -7.41 -6.83 2.71
CA ASN A 149 -6.79 -8.06 3.18
C ASN A 149 -7.50 -9.27 2.58
#